data_4145c4cca5990791899aebb2b6480dda
#
_entry.id   4145c4cca5990791899aebb2b6480dda
#
_cell.length_a   1.000
_cell.length_b   1.000
_cell.length_c   1.000
_cell.angle_alpha   90.00
_cell.angle_beta   90.00
_cell.angle_gamma   90.00
#
_symmetry.space_group_name_H-M   'P 1'
#
loop_
_entity.id
_entity.type
_entity.pdbx_description
1 polymer ?
#
loop_
_entity_poly.entity_id
_entity_poly.type
_entity_poly.pdbx_seq_one_letter_code
_entity_poly.pdbx_strand_id
1 'polypeptide(L)'
;TEEQIREFNPDGIILSGGPESTTEANSPRAPEYVFNAGVPVLGICYGMQTMAMQLGGLTETSDHREFGYASVLMDNPTALFAHLNDGDSKLDVWMSHGDKVTRLPENFQVTGTTPTCPIAAMSDESRRFYGVQFHPEVTHTTKGLELLMNFVVNICGCETKWTAENIIEDAVARIKEQVGDDEVILGLSGGVDSSVVALLL
;
A
#
# COMPACT_ATOMS: atom_id res chain seq x y z
N THR A 1 6.47 -10.23 12.34
CA THR A 1 7.84 -10.75 12.38
C THR A 1 8.24 -11.35 11.04
N GLU A 2 9.55 -11.55 10.81
CA GLU A 2 10.05 -12.23 9.61
C GLU A 2 9.45 -13.64 9.46
N GLU A 3 9.37 -14.39 10.55
CA GLU A 3 8.80 -15.75 10.59
C GLU A 3 7.34 -15.78 10.10
N GLN A 4 6.53 -14.83 10.57
CA GLN A 4 5.13 -14.70 10.12
C GLN A 4 5.02 -14.35 8.63
N ILE A 5 5.92 -13.51 8.09
CA ILE A 5 5.94 -13.18 6.66
C ILE A 5 6.33 -14.41 5.84
N ARG A 6 7.33 -15.19 6.30
CA ARG A 6 7.76 -16.43 5.64
C ARG A 6 6.65 -17.48 5.63
N GLU A 7 5.96 -17.66 6.76
CA GLU A 7 4.84 -18.61 6.89
C GLU A 7 3.66 -18.20 6.01
N PHE A 8 3.35 -16.89 5.94
CA PHE A 8 2.28 -16.37 5.09
C PHE A 8 2.59 -16.51 3.61
N ASN A 9 3.87 -16.49 3.22
CA ASN A 9 4.36 -16.61 1.83
C ASN A 9 3.62 -15.68 0.85
N PRO A 10 3.72 -14.36 1.00
CA PRO A 10 2.96 -13.40 0.20
C PRO A 10 3.46 -13.34 -1.25
N ASP A 11 2.57 -13.05 -2.20
CA ASP A 11 2.91 -12.74 -3.60
C ASP A 11 3.38 -11.28 -3.78
N GLY A 12 3.14 -10.42 -2.80
CA GLY A 12 3.61 -9.04 -2.75
C GLY A 12 3.39 -8.42 -1.38
N ILE A 13 4.04 -7.31 -1.10
CA ILE A 13 3.99 -6.63 0.21
C ILE A 13 3.66 -5.15 0.01
N ILE A 14 2.70 -4.63 0.78
CA ILE A 14 2.41 -3.20 0.86
C ILE A 14 2.86 -2.69 2.23
N LEU A 15 3.76 -1.70 2.23
CA LEU A 15 4.13 -0.93 3.41
C LEU A 15 3.22 0.31 3.46
N SER A 16 2.28 0.31 4.38
CA SER A 16 1.26 1.34 4.49
C SER A 16 1.81 2.68 5.03
N GLY A 17 1.00 3.73 4.94
CA GLY A 17 1.25 4.99 5.62
C GLY A 17 1.22 4.87 7.15
N GLY A 18 1.73 5.88 7.85
CA GLY A 18 1.77 5.95 9.30
C GLY A 18 1.99 7.39 9.78
N PRO A 19 1.65 7.70 11.03
CA PRO A 19 1.74 9.05 11.57
C PRO A 19 3.15 9.42 12.04
N GLU A 20 4.07 8.45 12.15
CA GLU A 20 5.41 8.67 12.67
C GLU A 20 6.33 9.32 11.63
N SER A 21 7.45 9.88 12.11
CA SER A 21 8.52 10.39 11.27
C SER A 21 9.64 9.37 11.11
N THR A 22 10.09 9.15 9.88
CA THR A 22 11.23 8.26 9.61
C THR A 22 12.57 8.83 10.09
N THR A 23 12.63 10.12 10.43
CA THR A 23 13.82 10.78 10.96
C THR A 23 14.03 10.53 12.46
N GLU A 24 13.01 10.02 13.16
CA GLU A 24 13.10 9.69 14.58
C GLU A 24 13.76 8.32 14.80
N ALA A 25 14.58 8.20 15.86
CA ALA A 25 15.41 7.03 16.11
C ALA A 25 14.60 5.74 16.39
N ASN A 26 13.41 5.87 17.00
CA ASN A 26 12.55 4.74 17.38
C ASN A 26 11.39 4.49 16.42
N SER A 27 11.41 5.10 15.24
CA SER A 27 10.35 4.93 14.25
C SER A 27 10.24 3.48 13.79
N PRO A 28 9.03 2.96 13.58
CA PRO A 28 8.82 1.61 13.07
C PRO A 28 9.56 1.36 11.75
N ARG A 29 10.18 0.20 11.62
CA ARG A 29 10.87 -0.24 10.41
C ARG A 29 10.31 -1.57 9.95
N ALA A 30 10.32 -1.77 8.63
CA ALA A 30 10.00 -3.07 8.07
C ALA A 30 11.09 -4.09 8.47
N PRO A 31 10.76 -5.35 8.77
CA PRO A 31 11.75 -6.40 8.86
C PRO A 31 12.61 -6.43 7.61
N GLU A 32 13.92 -6.60 7.75
CA GLU A 32 14.86 -6.61 6.62
C GLU A 32 14.48 -7.66 5.55
N TYR A 33 13.89 -8.74 5.99
CA TYR A 33 13.37 -9.80 5.12
C TYR A 33 12.37 -9.29 4.06
N VAL A 34 11.60 -8.24 4.34
CA VAL A 34 10.65 -7.64 3.38
C VAL A 34 11.34 -7.30 2.05
N PHE A 35 12.56 -6.76 2.13
CA PHE A 35 13.33 -6.35 0.95
C PHE A 35 14.17 -7.48 0.35
N ASN A 36 14.21 -8.65 0.99
CA ASN A 36 14.95 -9.85 0.58
C ASN A 36 14.03 -11.02 0.21
N ALA A 37 12.72 -10.86 0.34
CA ALA A 37 11.73 -11.92 0.09
C ALA A 37 11.59 -12.30 -1.40
N GLY A 38 12.11 -11.47 -2.33
CA GLY A 38 12.01 -11.72 -3.77
C GLY A 38 10.65 -11.41 -4.38
N VAL A 39 9.76 -10.80 -3.63
CA VAL A 39 8.40 -10.39 -4.06
C VAL A 39 8.32 -8.88 -4.29
N PRO A 40 7.36 -8.37 -5.08
CA PRO A 40 7.13 -6.94 -5.25
C PRO A 40 6.83 -6.25 -3.93
N VAL A 41 7.29 -5.00 -3.79
CA VAL A 41 7.01 -4.15 -2.62
C VAL A 41 6.48 -2.80 -3.06
N LEU A 42 5.36 -2.36 -2.48
CA LEU A 42 4.82 -1.02 -2.62
C LEU A 42 4.89 -0.28 -1.29
N GLY A 43 5.61 0.83 -1.24
CA GLY A 43 5.61 1.75 -0.09
C GLY A 43 4.66 2.93 -0.33
N ILE A 44 3.75 3.18 0.60
CA ILE A 44 2.79 4.29 0.57
C ILE A 44 3.15 5.27 1.68
N CYS A 45 3.40 6.54 1.36
CA CYS A 45 3.71 7.60 2.30
C CYS A 45 4.85 7.20 3.27
N TYR A 46 4.58 6.94 4.55
CA TYR A 46 5.56 6.43 5.50
C TYR A 46 6.25 5.14 5.01
N GLY A 47 5.51 4.24 4.37
CA GLY A 47 6.05 3.01 3.79
C GLY A 47 7.09 3.26 2.69
N MET A 48 6.89 4.26 1.82
CA MET A 48 7.88 4.72 0.86
C MET A 48 9.13 5.28 1.55
N GLN A 49 8.93 6.11 2.56
CA GLN A 49 10.02 6.76 3.31
C GLN A 49 10.86 5.73 4.06
N THR A 50 10.24 4.78 4.76
CA THR A 50 10.97 3.71 5.47
C THR A 50 11.71 2.79 4.51
N MET A 51 11.12 2.45 3.35
CA MET A 51 11.79 1.71 2.29
C MET A 51 13.01 2.47 1.78
N ALA A 52 12.88 3.77 1.49
CA ALA A 52 14.00 4.59 1.05
C ALA A 52 15.14 4.59 2.06
N MET A 53 14.85 4.84 3.33
CA MET A 53 15.84 4.86 4.42
C MET A 53 16.55 3.52 4.59
N GLN A 54 15.81 2.41 4.61
CA GLN A 54 16.37 1.08 4.84
C GLN A 54 17.21 0.57 3.66
N LEU A 55 16.96 1.08 2.45
CA LEU A 55 17.73 0.74 1.25
C LEU A 55 18.87 1.73 0.94
N GLY A 56 19.20 2.64 1.86
CA GLY A 56 20.35 3.54 1.75
C GLY A 56 20.06 4.90 1.13
N GLY A 57 18.79 5.26 0.94
CA GLY A 57 18.34 6.60 0.60
C GLY A 57 18.38 7.56 1.81
N LEU A 58 17.70 8.69 1.69
CA LEU A 58 17.59 9.71 2.74
C LEU A 58 16.19 10.30 2.77
N THR A 59 15.67 10.51 3.97
CA THR A 59 14.45 11.28 4.22
C THR A 59 14.75 12.46 5.13
N GLU A 60 14.05 13.55 4.90
CA GLU A 60 14.19 14.76 5.71
C GLU A 60 12.81 15.32 6.02
N THR A 61 12.71 15.98 7.18
CA THR A 61 11.50 16.75 7.50
C THR A 61 11.38 17.92 6.55
N SER A 62 10.21 18.05 5.93
CA SER A 62 9.94 19.15 4.99
C SER A 62 9.54 20.41 5.74
N ASP A 63 10.12 21.55 5.36
CA ASP A 63 9.67 22.87 5.82
C ASP A 63 8.23 23.19 5.38
N HIS A 64 7.78 22.57 4.29
CA HIS A 64 6.42 22.62 3.79
C HIS A 64 5.74 21.26 3.96
N ARG A 65 4.91 21.15 5.00
CA ARG A 65 4.02 20.00 5.16
C ARG A 65 2.96 20.04 4.07
N GLU A 66 2.79 18.92 3.35
CA GLU A 66 1.81 18.83 2.28
C GLU A 66 0.59 18.03 2.76
N PHE A 67 -0.55 18.72 2.84
CA PHE A 67 -1.84 18.12 3.16
C PHE A 67 -2.87 18.56 2.13
N GLY A 68 -3.52 17.60 1.50
CA GLY A 68 -4.58 17.85 0.54
C GLY A 68 -4.22 17.50 -0.90
N TYR A 69 -4.93 18.12 -1.83
CA TYR A 69 -4.79 17.88 -3.26
C TYR A 69 -3.42 18.31 -3.80
N ALA A 70 -2.86 17.44 -4.64
CA ALA A 70 -1.69 17.72 -5.45
C ALA A 70 -1.81 17.05 -6.83
N SER A 71 -1.11 17.58 -7.83
CA SER A 71 -1.01 16.98 -9.15
C SER A 71 0.41 16.49 -9.36
N VAL A 72 0.58 15.18 -9.45
CA VAL A 72 1.87 14.51 -9.68
C VAL A 72 2.11 14.42 -11.18
N LEU A 73 3.22 14.95 -11.65
CA LEU A 73 3.71 14.73 -13.00
C LEU A 73 4.40 13.35 -13.04
N MET A 74 3.90 12.46 -13.88
CA MET A 74 4.49 11.14 -14.14
C MET A 74 5.58 11.27 -15.20
N ASP A 75 6.84 11.30 -14.77
CA ASP A 75 7.97 11.62 -15.64
C ASP A 75 8.55 10.42 -16.38
N ASN A 76 8.47 9.23 -15.78
CA ASN A 76 9.04 8.01 -16.34
C ASN A 76 8.01 6.88 -16.36
N PRO A 77 7.99 6.08 -17.44
CA PRO A 77 7.13 4.91 -17.50
C PRO A 77 7.53 3.88 -16.44
N THR A 78 6.53 3.34 -15.74
CA THR A 78 6.69 2.30 -14.73
C THR A 78 5.48 1.37 -14.78
N ALA A 79 5.66 0.11 -14.42
CA ALA A 79 4.56 -0.85 -14.37
C ALA A 79 3.45 -0.38 -13.41
N LEU A 80 3.81 0.32 -12.32
CA LEU A 80 2.83 0.85 -11.37
C LEU A 80 1.88 1.88 -11.99
N PHE A 81 2.39 2.73 -12.91
CA PHE A 81 1.62 3.79 -13.56
C PHE A 81 1.09 3.38 -14.95
N ALA A 82 1.19 2.10 -15.29
CA ALA A 82 0.71 1.61 -16.58
C ALA A 82 -0.79 1.93 -16.75
N HIS A 83 -1.15 2.47 -17.93
CA HIS A 83 -2.52 2.82 -18.31
C HIS A 83 -3.22 3.88 -17.42
N LEU A 84 -2.50 4.56 -16.52
CA LEU A 84 -3.07 5.66 -15.73
C LEU A 84 -3.08 6.98 -16.52
N ASN A 85 -2.39 7.03 -17.64
CA ASN A 85 -2.21 8.23 -18.45
C ASN A 85 -3.31 8.32 -19.52
N ASP A 86 -4.24 9.28 -19.37
CA ASP A 86 -5.31 9.57 -20.34
C ASP A 86 -4.87 10.62 -21.39
N GLY A 87 -3.55 10.75 -21.63
CA GLY A 87 -2.97 11.74 -22.54
C GLY A 87 -2.41 12.98 -21.82
N ASP A 88 -2.72 13.15 -20.54
CA ASP A 88 -2.07 14.13 -19.65
C ASP A 88 -1.19 13.37 -18.68
N SER A 89 0.13 13.59 -18.70
CA SER A 89 1.09 12.90 -17.83
C SER A 89 0.95 13.29 -16.34
N LYS A 90 -0.25 13.61 -15.89
CA LYS A 90 -0.56 14.05 -14.55
C LYS A 90 -1.55 13.12 -13.85
N LEU A 91 -1.32 12.95 -12.56
CA LEU A 91 -2.18 12.19 -11.67
C LEU A 91 -2.61 13.07 -10.50
N ASP A 92 -3.92 13.23 -10.34
CA ASP A 92 -4.50 13.96 -9.21
C ASP A 92 -4.54 13.07 -7.98
N VAL A 93 -3.86 13.51 -6.92
CA VAL A 93 -3.60 12.71 -5.72
C VAL A 93 -3.88 13.48 -4.44
N TRP A 94 -3.94 12.75 -3.33
CA TRP A 94 -4.03 13.31 -1.99
C TRP A 94 -2.71 13.11 -1.25
N MET A 95 -2.10 14.22 -0.83
CA MET A 95 -0.89 14.25 0.00
C MET A 95 -1.26 14.37 1.49
N SER A 96 -0.46 13.73 2.34
CA SER A 96 -0.57 13.84 3.81
C SER A 96 0.76 13.49 4.44
N HIS A 97 1.76 14.40 4.36
CA HIS A 97 3.10 14.12 4.88
C HIS A 97 3.82 15.36 5.40
N GLY A 98 4.67 15.13 6.41
CA GLY A 98 5.61 16.11 6.94
C GLY A 98 7.06 15.83 6.57
N ASP A 99 7.39 14.57 6.27
CA ASP A 99 8.70 14.15 5.80
C ASP A 99 8.64 13.77 4.33
N LYS A 100 9.77 13.83 3.63
CA LYS A 100 9.89 13.44 2.22
C LYS A 100 11.23 12.77 1.95
N VAL A 101 11.26 11.91 0.93
CA VAL A 101 12.50 11.36 0.40
C VAL A 101 13.27 12.47 -0.32
N THR A 102 14.54 12.67 0.04
CA THR A 102 15.42 13.69 -0.56
C THR A 102 16.56 13.07 -1.35
N ARG A 103 16.89 11.79 -1.10
CA ARG A 103 17.86 11.02 -1.87
C ARG A 103 17.33 9.61 -2.09
N LEU A 104 17.32 9.20 -3.37
CA LEU A 104 16.94 7.84 -3.75
C LEU A 104 17.96 6.80 -3.25
N PRO A 105 17.49 5.58 -2.94
CA PRO A 105 18.37 4.42 -2.84
C PRO A 105 19.02 4.10 -4.19
N GLU A 106 20.07 3.28 -4.15
CA GLU A 106 20.72 2.77 -5.36
C GLU A 106 19.74 1.98 -6.24
N ASN A 107 19.84 2.15 -7.55
CA ASN A 107 19.00 1.56 -8.61
C ASN A 107 17.54 2.08 -8.67
N PHE A 108 17.14 2.96 -7.78
CA PHE A 108 15.85 3.64 -7.90
C PHE A 108 15.92 4.84 -8.86
N GLN A 109 14.80 5.10 -9.52
CA GLN A 109 14.58 6.30 -10.33
C GLN A 109 13.33 7.04 -9.87
N VAL A 110 13.32 8.36 -10.07
CA VAL A 110 12.11 9.18 -9.87
C VAL A 110 11.11 8.83 -10.97
N THR A 111 9.87 8.56 -10.59
CA THR A 111 8.79 8.23 -11.52
C THR A 111 7.60 9.19 -11.41
N GLY A 112 7.60 10.04 -10.40
CA GLY A 112 6.61 11.10 -10.26
C GLY A 112 7.14 12.26 -9.42
N THR A 113 6.76 13.47 -9.81
CA THR A 113 7.22 14.74 -9.20
C THR A 113 6.06 15.68 -8.94
N THR A 114 6.19 16.55 -7.93
CA THR A 114 5.40 17.78 -7.79
C THR A 114 6.33 18.98 -7.62
N PRO A 115 5.87 20.22 -7.72
CA PRO A 115 6.71 21.40 -7.48
C PRO A 115 7.33 21.43 -6.06
N THR A 116 6.68 20.83 -5.08
CA THR A 116 7.06 20.85 -3.66
C THR A 116 7.65 19.52 -3.19
N CYS A 117 7.39 18.41 -3.91
CA CYS A 117 7.91 17.07 -3.65
C CYS A 117 8.61 16.51 -4.90
N PRO A 118 9.94 16.75 -5.06
CA PRO A 118 10.69 16.29 -6.24
C PRO A 118 10.77 14.79 -6.38
N ILE A 119 10.51 14.02 -5.32
CA ILE A 119 10.42 12.56 -5.31
C ILE A 119 9.04 12.18 -4.76
N ALA A 120 7.99 12.45 -5.54
CA ALA A 120 6.61 12.09 -5.18
C ALA A 120 6.31 10.62 -5.51
N ALA A 121 7.07 10.01 -6.41
CA ALA A 121 7.07 8.58 -6.67
C ALA A 121 8.46 8.13 -7.13
N MET A 122 8.80 6.88 -6.80
CA MET A 122 10.06 6.25 -7.15
C MET A 122 9.86 4.76 -7.47
N SER A 123 10.70 4.19 -8.32
CA SER A 123 10.70 2.74 -8.56
C SER A 123 12.10 2.17 -8.81
N ASP A 124 12.25 0.89 -8.46
CA ASP A 124 13.26 -0.02 -8.98
C ASP A 124 12.53 -1.16 -9.69
N GLU A 125 12.42 -1.05 -11.01
CA GLU A 125 11.71 -2.02 -11.84
C GLU A 125 12.36 -3.41 -11.80
N SER A 126 13.68 -3.49 -11.58
CA SER A 126 14.41 -4.75 -11.55
C SER A 126 14.02 -5.62 -10.35
N ARG A 127 13.77 -5.01 -9.20
CA ARG A 127 13.30 -5.66 -7.98
C ARG A 127 11.78 -5.61 -7.83
N ARG A 128 11.09 -4.86 -8.70
CA ARG A 128 9.65 -4.55 -8.61
C ARG A 128 9.31 -3.84 -7.29
N PHE A 129 10.14 -2.85 -6.92
CA PHE A 129 9.95 -2.01 -5.75
C PHE A 129 9.43 -0.65 -6.19
N TYR A 130 8.34 -0.22 -5.58
CA TYR A 130 7.64 1.02 -5.90
C TYR A 130 7.37 1.81 -4.64
N GLY A 131 7.46 3.13 -4.73
CA GLY A 131 7.12 4.03 -3.65
C GLY A 131 6.31 5.22 -4.15
N VAL A 132 5.26 5.58 -3.42
CA VAL A 132 4.46 6.77 -3.67
C VAL A 132 4.31 7.56 -2.38
N GLN A 133 4.51 8.89 -2.44
CA GLN A 133 4.39 9.78 -1.28
C GLN A 133 2.92 10.11 -0.97
N PHE A 134 2.06 10.02 -1.95
CA PHE A 134 0.61 10.23 -1.83
C PHE A 134 -0.12 8.95 -1.41
N HIS A 135 -1.41 9.11 -1.12
CA HIS A 135 -2.29 8.05 -0.65
C HIS A 135 -3.20 7.53 -1.79
N PRO A 136 -2.87 6.42 -2.46
CA PRO A 136 -3.74 5.85 -3.49
C PRO A 136 -5.01 5.21 -2.93
N GLU A 137 -5.04 4.87 -1.64
CA GLU A 137 -6.16 4.20 -0.98
C GLU A 137 -7.32 5.12 -0.65
N VAL A 138 -7.12 6.45 -0.70
CA VAL A 138 -8.19 7.41 -0.38
C VAL A 138 -8.98 7.83 -1.62
N THR A 139 -10.25 8.14 -1.44
CA THR A 139 -11.17 8.51 -2.53
C THR A 139 -10.78 9.78 -3.29
N HIS A 140 -9.96 10.63 -2.69
CA HIS A 140 -9.47 11.87 -3.29
C HIS A 140 -8.33 11.66 -4.30
N THR A 141 -7.71 10.48 -4.34
CA THR A 141 -6.78 10.09 -5.40
C THR A 141 -7.57 9.43 -6.52
N THR A 142 -7.80 10.18 -7.60
CA THR A 142 -8.80 9.86 -8.64
C THR A 142 -8.58 8.50 -9.30
N LYS A 143 -7.32 8.09 -9.52
CA LYS A 143 -6.94 6.78 -10.11
C LYS A 143 -6.21 5.88 -9.12
N GLY A 144 -6.49 6.07 -7.82
CA GLY A 144 -5.85 5.28 -6.77
C GLY A 144 -6.19 3.80 -6.83
N LEU A 145 -7.43 3.47 -7.16
CA LEU A 145 -7.86 2.08 -7.33
C LEU A 145 -7.12 1.39 -8.48
N GLU A 146 -7.02 2.06 -9.63
CA GLU A 146 -6.32 1.52 -10.80
C GLU A 146 -4.83 1.33 -10.51
N LEU A 147 -4.20 2.25 -9.76
CA LEU A 147 -2.83 2.12 -9.31
C LEU A 147 -2.65 0.88 -8.40
N LEU A 148 -3.53 0.71 -7.42
CA LEU A 148 -3.50 -0.45 -6.54
C LEU A 148 -3.77 -1.76 -7.30
N MET A 149 -4.68 -1.74 -8.27
CA MET A 149 -4.92 -2.89 -9.17
C MET A 149 -3.69 -3.21 -10.02
N ASN A 150 -2.97 -2.20 -10.53
CA ASN A 150 -1.71 -2.42 -11.23
C ASN A 150 -0.69 -3.14 -10.33
N PHE A 151 -0.58 -2.72 -9.07
CA PHE A 151 0.32 -3.40 -8.14
C PHE A 151 -0.13 -4.82 -7.82
N VAL A 152 -1.36 -4.99 -7.35
CA VAL A 152 -1.86 -6.28 -6.84
C VAL A 152 -2.02 -7.31 -7.97
N VAL A 153 -2.66 -6.93 -9.08
CA VAL A 153 -3.00 -7.88 -10.15
C VAL A 153 -1.88 -8.00 -11.16
N ASN A 154 -1.39 -6.86 -11.69
CA ASN A 154 -0.46 -6.90 -12.83
C ASN A 154 0.98 -7.16 -12.39
N ILE A 155 1.43 -6.59 -11.24
CA ILE A 155 2.80 -6.70 -10.77
C ILE A 155 2.99 -7.92 -9.85
N CYS A 156 2.09 -8.13 -8.88
CA CYS A 156 2.14 -9.28 -7.97
C CYS A 156 1.55 -10.55 -8.58
N GLY A 157 0.67 -10.44 -9.60
CA GLY A 157 0.02 -11.58 -10.22
C GLY A 157 -1.10 -12.19 -9.39
N CYS A 158 -1.63 -11.45 -8.41
CA CYS A 158 -2.71 -11.93 -7.56
C CYS A 158 -4.02 -12.06 -8.35
N GLU A 159 -4.77 -13.11 -8.05
CA GLU A 159 -6.11 -13.31 -8.61
C GLU A 159 -7.15 -12.42 -7.90
N THR A 160 -8.14 -11.93 -8.63
CA THR A 160 -9.24 -11.11 -8.10
C THR A 160 -10.35 -11.98 -7.51
N LYS A 161 -10.01 -12.82 -6.52
CA LYS A 161 -10.97 -13.73 -5.87
C LYS A 161 -11.73 -13.11 -4.70
N TRP A 162 -11.36 -11.89 -4.28
CA TRP A 162 -12.00 -11.21 -3.15
C TRP A 162 -13.32 -10.55 -3.60
N THR A 163 -14.32 -11.36 -3.89
CA THR A 163 -15.69 -10.91 -4.21
C THR A 163 -16.59 -11.10 -2.99
N ALA A 164 -17.70 -10.36 -2.93
CA ALA A 164 -18.65 -10.50 -1.83
C ALA A 164 -19.15 -11.95 -1.67
N GLU A 165 -19.35 -12.66 -2.77
CA GLU A 165 -19.76 -14.06 -2.80
C GLU A 165 -18.70 -14.97 -2.18
N ASN A 166 -17.44 -14.87 -2.63
CA ASN A 166 -16.34 -15.68 -2.10
C ASN A 166 -16.06 -15.37 -0.63
N ILE A 167 -16.19 -14.10 -0.19
CA ILE A 167 -16.03 -13.70 1.22
C ILE A 167 -17.07 -14.40 2.09
N ILE A 168 -18.33 -14.45 1.63
CA ILE A 168 -19.41 -15.12 2.36
C ILE A 168 -19.15 -16.62 2.45
N GLU A 169 -18.79 -17.26 1.33
CA GLU A 169 -18.50 -18.70 1.30
C GLU A 169 -17.33 -19.07 2.24
N ASP A 170 -16.23 -18.30 2.18
CA ASP A 170 -15.07 -18.50 3.06
C ASP A 170 -15.40 -18.25 4.53
N ALA A 171 -16.22 -17.22 4.83
CA ALA A 171 -16.66 -16.93 6.18
C ALA A 171 -17.51 -18.06 6.75
N VAL A 172 -18.50 -18.55 5.99
CA VAL A 172 -19.36 -19.67 6.37
C VAL A 172 -18.53 -20.96 6.56
N ALA A 173 -17.57 -21.24 5.68
CA ALA A 173 -16.71 -22.41 5.79
C ALA A 173 -15.87 -22.36 7.08
N ARG A 174 -15.25 -21.23 7.39
CA ARG A 174 -14.46 -21.04 8.63
C ARG A 174 -15.30 -21.12 9.89
N ILE A 175 -16.50 -20.53 9.87
CA ILE A 175 -17.42 -20.61 11.00
C ILE A 175 -17.83 -22.06 11.26
N LYS A 176 -18.17 -22.81 10.22
CA LYS A 176 -18.52 -24.23 10.34
C LYS A 176 -17.36 -25.07 10.89
N GLU A 177 -16.13 -24.82 10.44
CA GLU A 177 -14.94 -25.49 10.96
C GLU A 177 -14.69 -25.16 12.44
N GLN A 178 -14.87 -23.87 12.82
CA GLN A 178 -14.64 -23.41 14.19
C GLN A 178 -15.71 -23.87 15.17
N VAL A 179 -16.98 -23.86 14.76
CA VAL A 179 -18.13 -24.21 15.62
C VAL A 179 -18.32 -25.73 15.68
N GLY A 180 -18.13 -26.44 14.55
CA GLY A 180 -18.37 -27.87 14.47
C GLY A 180 -19.83 -28.21 14.81
N ASP A 181 -20.00 -29.13 15.80
CA ASP A 181 -21.30 -29.53 16.30
C ASP A 181 -21.74 -28.77 17.57
N ASP A 182 -21.00 -27.70 17.95
CA ASP A 182 -21.31 -26.89 19.13
C ASP A 182 -22.44 -25.89 18.86
N GLU A 183 -23.06 -25.37 19.92
CA GLU A 183 -24.11 -24.34 19.87
C GLU A 183 -23.50 -22.93 19.93
N VAL A 184 -24.06 -22.01 19.16
CA VAL A 184 -23.65 -20.59 19.12
C VAL A 184 -24.75 -19.71 19.74
N ILE A 185 -24.38 -18.79 20.62
CA ILE A 185 -25.28 -17.78 21.16
C ILE A 185 -24.95 -16.42 20.51
N LEU A 186 -25.91 -15.84 19.82
CA LEU A 186 -25.80 -14.52 19.22
C LEU A 186 -26.71 -13.48 19.90
N GLY A 187 -26.10 -12.38 20.38
CA GLY A 187 -26.82 -11.20 20.84
C GLY A 187 -27.26 -10.34 19.67
N LEU A 188 -28.49 -10.49 19.21
CA LEU A 188 -29.03 -9.73 18.08
C LEU A 188 -29.53 -8.35 18.52
N SER A 189 -28.79 -7.29 18.23
CA SER A 189 -29.13 -5.91 18.57
C SER A 189 -30.16 -5.26 17.61
N GLY A 190 -30.38 -5.88 16.45
CA GLY A 190 -31.20 -5.31 15.37
C GLY A 190 -30.42 -4.32 14.45
N GLY A 191 -29.13 -4.11 14.70
CA GLY A 191 -28.26 -3.36 13.81
C GLY A 191 -27.75 -4.21 12.62
N VAL A 192 -27.14 -3.56 11.64
CA VAL A 192 -26.63 -4.20 10.41
C VAL A 192 -25.64 -5.29 10.76
N ASP A 193 -24.65 -5.00 11.60
CA ASP A 193 -23.58 -5.92 11.94
C ASP A 193 -24.08 -7.23 12.56
N SER A 194 -24.96 -7.12 13.56
CA SER A 194 -25.55 -8.31 14.21
C SER A 194 -26.45 -9.12 13.27
N SER A 195 -27.11 -8.44 12.32
CA SER A 195 -27.93 -9.10 11.30
C SER A 195 -27.07 -9.85 10.29
N VAL A 196 -25.94 -9.29 9.87
CA VAL A 196 -24.96 -9.96 8.99
C VAL A 196 -24.38 -11.20 9.69
N VAL A 197 -23.98 -11.08 10.96
CA VAL A 197 -23.47 -12.22 11.73
C VAL A 197 -24.53 -13.33 11.83
N ALA A 198 -25.81 -12.98 12.06
CA ALA A 198 -26.91 -13.95 12.10
C ALA A 198 -27.13 -14.71 10.78
N LEU A 199 -26.79 -14.09 9.66
CA LEU A 199 -26.90 -14.72 8.33
C LEU A 199 -25.70 -15.60 7.97
N LEU A 200 -24.56 -15.38 8.61
CA LEU A 200 -23.33 -16.16 8.39
C LEU A 200 -23.27 -17.43 9.26
N LEU A 201 -23.99 -17.45 10.40
CA LEU A 201 -24.11 -18.58 11.31
C LEU A 201 -25.16 -19.59 10.82
#